data_8e5fdd5e229bd71039e57eb38922cf93
#
_entry.id   8e5fdd5e229bd71039e57eb38922cf93
#
_cell.length_a   1.000
_cell.length_b   1.000
_cell.length_c   1.000
_cell.angle_alpha   90.00
_cell.angle_beta   90.00
_cell.angle_gamma   90.00
#
_symmetry.space_group_name_H-M   'P 1'
#
loop_
_entity.id
_entity.type
_entity.pdbx_description
1 polymer ?
#
loop_
_entity_poly.entity_id
_entity_poly.type
_entity_poly.pdbx_seq_one_letter_code
_entity_poly.pdbx_strand_id
1 'polypeptide(L)'
;MKAKILVAALAAAFLIARDAGAFHGNSTAASARLQGRAYSQFLSGYLHYREGDLDAALESYRKALRYQETEPAILFEVANVLVKKGKLTEARQYLEQALAIDQKHARSRYLLAGILAATGDREKAISLYSRAVSDNPDIEEAYVHLSTLYAEKGDFGKAEEYLNTLIERNPESFLAYYYRGRILAAQDKFDAALSDFDRSLSIHPTFEGALIDSGGILELMGRHAEAEERYRKALALNPGNPAARERLGRVLILEKKIDMAVDQYEELKKFSSGNLDFRTRLGLLYLDRDRYDDAINEFLFVLVAKPENSRVRFFLGTAYEEKGLLPEAEKEFRAIPDSSPVYRDAMLHLAMSLGRRKRIEEAIEVTEKLREKFPDDVQLAIFLGTQLGEAKKYPEALVVLTEVVQKEPKNASGWFSLGVIYDKLGDLDKLISSMEKAIELDPEHATAMNYLGYTYADRNMRLEEAESLILRALEIRPGDGYFIDSLAWVYYRMGDYPRAEAEIRRALSFIPDDPVMLEHMGDILSGEGKKEEAAVYYEKAISHGHEKPEEIKGKLNRIQKAGSTAK
;
A
#
# COMPACT_ATOMS: atom_id res chain seq x y z
N MET A 1 -10.22 30.12 -42.36
CA MET A 1 -11.10 29.88 -41.21
C MET A 1 -12.57 30.32 -41.48
N LYS A 2 -12.81 31.58 -41.87
CA LYS A 2 -14.18 32.10 -42.13
C LYS A 2 -14.98 31.32 -43.20
N ALA A 3 -14.35 30.86 -44.28
CA ALA A 3 -15.02 30.08 -45.34
C ALA A 3 -15.46 28.68 -44.89
N LYS A 4 -14.69 27.99 -44.02
CA LYS A 4 -15.09 26.69 -43.44
C LYS A 4 -16.23 26.84 -42.44
N ILE A 5 -16.32 27.97 -41.75
CA ILE A 5 -17.42 28.30 -40.84
C ILE A 5 -18.71 28.57 -41.63
N LEU A 6 -18.60 29.24 -42.74
CA LEU A 6 -19.75 29.51 -43.63
C LEU A 6 -20.30 28.21 -44.25
N VAL A 7 -19.43 27.28 -44.65
CA VAL A 7 -19.81 25.98 -45.20
C VAL A 7 -20.44 25.09 -44.11
N ALA A 8 -19.91 25.11 -42.88
CA ALA A 8 -20.51 24.36 -41.76
C ALA A 8 -21.86 24.97 -41.32
N ALA A 9 -21.99 26.29 -41.33
CA ALA A 9 -23.25 26.99 -41.08
C ALA A 9 -24.29 26.71 -42.17
N LEU A 10 -23.88 26.65 -43.43
CA LEU A 10 -24.74 26.25 -44.57
C LEU A 10 -25.11 24.77 -44.51
N ALA A 11 -24.21 23.87 -44.09
CA ALA A 11 -24.50 22.45 -43.89
C ALA A 11 -25.47 22.22 -42.72
N ALA A 12 -25.30 22.93 -41.61
CA ALA A 12 -26.25 22.92 -40.49
C ALA A 12 -27.62 23.49 -40.90
N ALA A 13 -27.61 24.56 -41.69
CA ALA A 13 -28.83 25.11 -42.29
C ALA A 13 -29.53 24.13 -43.24
N PHE A 14 -28.75 23.33 -43.99
CA PHE A 14 -29.28 22.31 -44.90
C PHE A 14 -29.82 21.08 -44.16
N LEU A 15 -29.20 20.71 -43.02
CA LEU A 15 -29.69 19.64 -42.13
C LEU A 15 -31.00 20.06 -41.44
N ILE A 16 -31.09 21.30 -40.97
CA ILE A 16 -32.31 21.87 -40.36
C ILE A 16 -33.43 22.00 -41.44
N ALA A 17 -33.08 22.39 -42.66
CA ALA A 17 -34.04 22.45 -43.77
C ALA A 17 -34.49 21.06 -44.25
N ARG A 18 -33.69 20.03 -44.09
CA ARG A 18 -33.99 18.64 -44.43
C ARG A 18 -34.91 17.97 -43.39
N ASP A 19 -34.72 18.29 -42.10
CA ASP A 19 -35.64 17.87 -41.02
C ASP A 19 -36.93 18.72 -41.02
N ALA A 20 -36.90 19.92 -41.61
CA ALA A 20 -38.05 20.79 -41.83
C ALA A 20 -38.81 20.47 -43.10
N GLY A 21 -38.81 19.23 -43.55
CA GLY A 21 -39.56 18.76 -44.74
C GLY A 21 -41.09 18.93 -44.71
N ALA A 22 -41.60 19.86 -43.91
CA ALA A 22 -43.03 20.15 -43.75
C ALA A 22 -43.41 21.61 -44.09
N PHE A 23 -42.60 22.35 -44.87
CA PHE A 23 -42.95 23.73 -45.30
C PHE A 23 -43.72 23.72 -46.61
N HIS A 24 -44.89 23.17 -46.60
CA HIS A 24 -45.86 23.38 -47.64
C HIS A 24 -47.17 23.90 -47.03
N GLY A 25 -47.23 25.20 -46.81
CA GLY A 25 -48.40 25.95 -46.43
C GLY A 25 -48.25 27.40 -46.91
N ASN A 26 -49.25 27.99 -47.49
CA ASN A 26 -49.29 29.36 -48.00
C ASN A 26 -48.84 30.37 -46.93
N SER A 27 -47.55 30.70 -46.87
CA SER A 27 -47.04 31.67 -45.94
C SER A 27 -47.29 33.10 -46.45
N THR A 28 -47.92 33.92 -45.60
CA THR A 28 -48.04 35.36 -45.88
C THR A 28 -46.63 36.00 -45.78
N ALA A 29 -46.38 37.12 -46.47
CA ALA A 29 -45.11 37.83 -46.43
C ALA A 29 -44.65 38.22 -44.97
N ALA A 30 -45.60 38.32 -44.06
CA ALA A 30 -45.33 38.55 -42.63
C ALA A 30 -44.76 37.29 -41.96
N SER A 31 -45.30 36.10 -42.25
CA SER A 31 -44.80 34.83 -41.74
C SER A 31 -43.37 34.54 -42.23
N ALA A 32 -43.08 34.78 -43.50
CA ALA A 32 -41.73 34.63 -44.06
C ALA A 32 -40.69 35.58 -43.40
N ARG A 33 -41.10 36.81 -43.05
CA ARG A 33 -40.21 37.74 -42.29
C ARG A 33 -39.94 37.28 -40.89
N LEU A 34 -40.91 36.72 -40.16
CA LEU A 34 -40.74 36.16 -38.81
C LEU A 34 -39.83 34.94 -38.85
N GLN A 35 -40.01 34.05 -39.82
CA GLN A 35 -39.13 32.89 -40.06
C GLN A 35 -37.68 33.35 -40.31
N GLY A 36 -37.47 34.34 -41.19
CA GLY A 36 -36.14 34.89 -41.45
C GLY A 36 -35.44 35.47 -40.19
N ARG A 37 -36.24 36.15 -39.32
CA ARG A 37 -35.70 36.66 -38.04
C ARG A 37 -35.39 35.54 -37.06
N ALA A 38 -36.25 34.54 -36.92
CA ALA A 38 -36.01 33.37 -36.10
C ALA A 38 -34.72 32.65 -36.53
N TYR A 39 -34.58 32.43 -37.83
CA TYR A 39 -33.40 31.81 -38.40
C TYR A 39 -32.11 32.60 -38.16
N SER A 40 -32.13 33.93 -38.33
CA SER A 40 -30.98 34.79 -38.04
C SER A 40 -30.58 34.72 -36.57
N GLN A 41 -31.52 34.73 -35.63
CA GLN A 41 -31.23 34.60 -34.19
C GLN A 41 -30.76 33.19 -33.83
N PHE A 42 -31.30 32.16 -34.46
CA PHE A 42 -30.86 30.78 -34.31
C PHE A 42 -29.37 30.60 -34.70
N LEU A 43 -28.98 31.13 -35.86
CA LEU A 43 -27.58 31.13 -36.32
C LEU A 43 -26.67 31.91 -35.37
N SER A 44 -27.12 33.07 -34.87
CA SER A 44 -26.38 33.83 -33.87
C SER A 44 -26.17 32.99 -32.60
N GLY A 45 -27.22 32.32 -32.12
CA GLY A 45 -27.13 31.41 -30.96
C GLY A 45 -26.16 30.26 -31.19
N TYR A 46 -26.18 29.64 -32.35
CA TYR A 46 -25.25 28.58 -32.73
C TYR A 46 -23.78 29.06 -32.75
N LEU A 47 -23.50 30.25 -33.26
CA LEU A 47 -22.15 30.81 -33.29
C LEU A 47 -21.63 31.07 -31.86
N HIS A 48 -22.43 31.73 -31.02
CA HIS A 48 -22.07 31.95 -29.61
C HIS A 48 -21.86 30.63 -28.85
N TYR A 49 -22.70 29.62 -29.09
CA TYR A 49 -22.50 28.29 -28.50
C TYR A 49 -21.19 27.66 -28.90
N ARG A 50 -20.78 27.79 -30.17
CA ARG A 50 -19.50 27.30 -30.68
C ARG A 50 -18.29 28.05 -30.09
N GLU A 51 -18.47 29.32 -29.78
CA GLU A 51 -17.46 30.17 -29.11
C GLU A 51 -17.39 29.93 -27.60
N GLY A 52 -18.32 29.17 -27.03
CA GLY A 52 -18.42 28.88 -25.62
C GLY A 52 -19.17 29.94 -24.81
N ASP A 53 -19.68 30.99 -25.44
CA ASP A 53 -20.50 32.00 -24.79
C ASP A 53 -21.95 31.49 -24.63
N LEU A 54 -22.17 30.73 -23.57
CA LEU A 54 -23.45 30.10 -23.27
C LEU A 54 -24.54 31.12 -22.93
N ASP A 55 -24.20 32.29 -22.40
CA ASP A 55 -25.18 33.33 -22.08
C ASP A 55 -25.71 34.01 -23.34
N ALA A 56 -24.83 34.46 -24.22
CA ALA A 56 -25.22 35.03 -25.51
C ALA A 56 -25.93 34.03 -26.40
N ALA A 57 -25.52 32.73 -26.37
CA ALA A 57 -26.22 31.66 -27.09
C ALA A 57 -27.65 31.51 -26.58
N LEU A 58 -27.85 31.43 -25.26
CA LEU A 58 -29.19 31.28 -24.67
C LEU A 58 -30.10 32.46 -25.00
N GLU A 59 -29.57 33.69 -24.93
CA GLU A 59 -30.31 34.90 -25.28
C GLU A 59 -30.76 34.87 -26.77
N SER A 60 -29.84 34.53 -27.65
CA SER A 60 -30.12 34.45 -29.09
C SER A 60 -31.15 33.37 -29.41
N TYR A 61 -31.06 32.18 -28.84
CA TYR A 61 -32.03 31.12 -29.01
C TYR A 61 -33.42 31.50 -28.43
N ARG A 62 -33.46 32.16 -27.27
CA ARG A 62 -34.72 32.68 -26.72
C ARG A 62 -35.33 33.78 -27.58
N LYS A 63 -34.52 34.64 -28.22
CA LYS A 63 -35.00 35.59 -29.24
C LYS A 63 -35.55 34.86 -30.47
N ALA A 64 -34.90 33.80 -30.95
CA ALA A 64 -35.43 32.99 -32.05
C ALA A 64 -36.79 32.39 -31.70
N LEU A 65 -36.94 31.87 -30.48
CA LEU A 65 -38.19 31.30 -29.97
C LEU A 65 -39.35 32.31 -29.93
N ARG A 66 -39.07 33.59 -29.65
CA ARG A 66 -40.12 34.65 -29.69
C ARG A 66 -40.69 34.86 -31.10
N TYR A 67 -39.96 34.49 -32.16
CA TYR A 67 -40.43 34.58 -33.53
C TYR A 67 -41.08 33.27 -34.03
N GLN A 68 -40.71 32.15 -33.44
CA GLN A 68 -41.26 30.80 -33.69
C GLN A 68 -41.40 30.01 -32.41
N GLU A 69 -42.48 30.24 -31.65
CA GLU A 69 -42.71 29.69 -30.30
C GLU A 69 -42.89 28.18 -30.28
N THR A 70 -43.29 27.57 -31.40
CA THR A 70 -43.64 26.14 -31.50
C THR A 70 -42.63 25.32 -32.33
N GLU A 71 -41.40 25.78 -32.45
CA GLU A 71 -40.36 25.04 -33.20
C GLU A 71 -39.54 24.12 -32.29
N PRO A 72 -39.73 22.80 -32.39
CA PRO A 72 -39.04 21.84 -31.50
C PRO A 72 -37.51 21.93 -31.54
N ALA A 73 -36.93 22.26 -32.71
CA ALA A 73 -35.49 22.41 -32.87
C ALA A 73 -34.93 23.60 -32.04
N ILE A 74 -35.67 24.73 -31.99
CA ILE A 74 -35.24 25.89 -31.17
C ILE A 74 -35.39 25.57 -29.69
N LEU A 75 -36.49 24.95 -29.26
CA LEU A 75 -36.70 24.51 -27.87
C LEU A 75 -35.61 23.55 -27.42
N PHE A 76 -35.21 22.61 -28.30
CA PHE A 76 -34.09 21.71 -28.02
C PHE A 76 -32.77 22.46 -27.81
N GLU A 77 -32.41 23.42 -28.65
CA GLU A 77 -31.15 24.14 -28.50
C GLU A 77 -31.14 25.03 -27.23
N VAL A 78 -32.27 25.63 -26.86
CA VAL A 78 -32.40 26.31 -25.54
C VAL A 78 -32.14 25.34 -24.41
N ALA A 79 -32.74 24.16 -24.44
CA ALA A 79 -32.56 23.13 -23.44
C ALA A 79 -31.10 22.63 -23.38
N ASN A 80 -30.48 22.43 -24.54
CA ASN A 80 -29.09 21.97 -24.65
C ASN A 80 -28.10 22.96 -23.97
N VAL A 81 -28.30 24.28 -24.21
CA VAL A 81 -27.50 25.30 -23.50
C VAL A 81 -27.78 25.29 -22.00
N LEU A 82 -29.04 25.14 -21.59
CA LEU A 82 -29.40 25.06 -20.17
C LEU A 82 -28.77 23.86 -19.45
N VAL A 83 -28.69 22.69 -20.11
CA VAL A 83 -27.98 21.50 -19.59
C VAL A 83 -26.52 21.82 -19.35
N LYS A 84 -25.83 22.45 -20.31
CA LYS A 84 -24.42 22.86 -20.15
C LYS A 84 -24.23 23.88 -19.01
N LYS A 85 -25.23 24.68 -18.71
CA LYS A 85 -25.25 25.62 -17.58
C LYS A 85 -25.68 24.96 -16.25
N GLY A 86 -25.95 23.66 -16.22
CA GLY A 86 -26.42 22.93 -15.02
C GLY A 86 -27.87 23.20 -14.63
N LYS A 87 -28.64 23.92 -15.46
CA LYS A 87 -30.03 24.28 -15.18
C LYS A 87 -31.01 23.21 -15.65
N LEU A 88 -30.89 22.01 -15.08
CA LEU A 88 -31.59 20.81 -15.55
C LEU A 88 -33.12 20.93 -15.48
N THR A 89 -33.67 21.59 -14.45
CA THR A 89 -35.12 21.77 -14.31
C THR A 89 -35.71 22.64 -15.42
N GLU A 90 -35.04 23.76 -15.75
CA GLU A 90 -35.47 24.63 -16.86
C GLU A 90 -35.33 23.87 -18.20
N ALA A 91 -34.21 23.18 -18.41
CA ALA A 91 -33.97 22.39 -19.62
C ALA A 91 -35.07 21.35 -19.85
N ARG A 92 -35.47 20.63 -18.79
CA ARG A 92 -36.58 19.66 -18.84
C ARG A 92 -37.86 20.26 -19.36
N GLN A 93 -38.26 21.45 -18.88
CA GLN A 93 -39.49 22.10 -19.30
C GLN A 93 -39.50 22.41 -20.81
N TYR A 94 -38.37 22.89 -21.36
CA TYR A 94 -38.28 23.15 -22.81
C TYR A 94 -38.31 21.86 -23.63
N LEU A 95 -37.74 20.77 -23.15
CA LEU A 95 -37.78 19.48 -23.83
C LEU A 95 -39.16 18.84 -23.80
N GLU A 96 -39.88 18.95 -22.66
CA GLU A 96 -41.26 18.50 -22.55
C GLU A 96 -42.18 19.29 -23.51
N GLN A 97 -41.95 20.60 -23.65
CA GLN A 97 -42.67 21.43 -24.65
C GLN A 97 -42.34 20.99 -26.08
N ALA A 98 -41.06 20.77 -26.40
CA ALA A 98 -40.66 20.28 -27.71
C ALA A 98 -41.34 18.95 -28.06
N LEU A 99 -41.43 18.03 -27.11
CA LEU A 99 -42.07 16.71 -27.31
C LEU A 99 -43.61 16.77 -27.32
N ALA A 100 -44.21 17.80 -26.72
CA ALA A 100 -45.65 18.05 -26.83
C ALA A 100 -46.03 18.51 -28.23
N ILE A 101 -45.12 19.21 -28.92
CA ILE A 101 -45.31 19.66 -30.31
C ILE A 101 -44.99 18.54 -31.28
N ASP A 102 -43.80 17.92 -31.14
CA ASP A 102 -43.36 16.79 -31.95
C ASP A 102 -42.91 15.63 -31.06
N GLN A 103 -43.82 14.68 -30.87
CA GLN A 103 -43.56 13.49 -30.07
C GLN A 103 -42.41 12.62 -30.61
N LYS A 104 -42.07 12.76 -31.90
CA LYS A 104 -41.01 12.00 -32.56
C LYS A 104 -39.66 12.74 -32.61
N HIS A 105 -39.55 13.94 -32.01
CA HIS A 105 -38.31 14.70 -32.01
C HIS A 105 -37.22 13.95 -31.22
N ALA A 106 -36.43 13.13 -31.91
CA ALA A 106 -35.49 12.16 -31.33
C ALA A 106 -34.46 12.83 -30.41
N ARG A 107 -33.91 13.99 -30.82
CA ARG A 107 -32.89 14.72 -30.01
C ARG A 107 -33.44 15.21 -28.67
N SER A 108 -34.68 15.74 -28.66
CA SER A 108 -35.33 16.17 -27.41
C SER A 108 -35.65 15.00 -26.51
N ARG A 109 -36.10 13.87 -27.06
CA ARG A 109 -36.38 12.65 -26.33
C ARG A 109 -35.10 12.10 -25.69
N TYR A 110 -34.02 12.03 -26.43
CA TYR A 110 -32.71 11.56 -25.95
C TYR A 110 -32.18 12.45 -24.82
N LEU A 111 -32.18 13.78 -25.01
CA LEU A 111 -31.66 14.70 -23.98
C LEU A 111 -32.54 14.71 -22.72
N LEU A 112 -33.88 14.62 -22.88
CA LEU A 112 -34.79 14.50 -21.73
C LEU A 112 -34.57 13.20 -20.96
N ALA A 113 -34.34 12.09 -21.64
CA ALA A 113 -34.00 10.83 -21.00
C ALA A 113 -32.72 10.95 -20.15
N GLY A 114 -31.69 11.63 -20.67
CA GLY A 114 -30.46 11.90 -19.93
C GLY A 114 -30.67 12.74 -18.65
N ILE A 115 -31.49 13.79 -18.75
CA ILE A 115 -31.86 14.63 -17.58
C ILE A 115 -32.59 13.80 -16.54
N LEU A 116 -33.58 12.99 -16.96
CA LEU A 116 -34.36 12.15 -16.06
C LEU A 116 -33.49 11.09 -15.36
N ALA A 117 -32.55 10.48 -16.08
CA ALA A 117 -31.57 9.57 -15.51
C ALA A 117 -30.71 10.27 -14.44
N ALA A 118 -30.16 11.45 -14.75
CA ALA A 118 -29.34 12.25 -13.84
C ALA A 118 -30.11 12.76 -12.61
N THR A 119 -31.42 12.98 -12.73
CA THR A 119 -32.28 13.44 -11.63
C THR A 119 -32.99 12.31 -10.87
N GLY A 120 -32.68 11.06 -11.18
CA GLY A 120 -33.15 9.87 -10.46
C GLY A 120 -34.49 9.29 -10.97
N ASP A 121 -35.12 9.85 -11.99
CA ASP A 121 -36.35 9.30 -12.60
C ASP A 121 -36.01 8.23 -13.65
N ARG A 122 -35.39 7.14 -13.17
CA ARG A 122 -34.81 6.08 -14.02
C ARG A 122 -35.84 5.38 -14.91
N GLU A 123 -37.06 5.15 -14.40
CA GLU A 123 -38.10 4.44 -15.16
C GLU A 123 -38.54 5.24 -16.38
N LYS A 124 -38.73 6.55 -16.23
CA LYS A 124 -39.05 7.40 -17.37
C LYS A 124 -37.88 7.53 -18.34
N ALA A 125 -36.64 7.60 -17.82
CA ALA A 125 -35.46 7.61 -18.67
C ALA A 125 -35.38 6.35 -19.54
N ILE A 126 -35.56 5.17 -18.95
CA ILE A 126 -35.61 3.88 -19.68
C ILE A 126 -36.69 3.91 -20.75
N SER A 127 -37.91 4.35 -20.40
CA SER A 127 -39.01 4.44 -21.36
C SER A 127 -38.69 5.34 -22.58
N LEU A 128 -38.07 6.49 -22.32
CA LEU A 128 -37.70 7.44 -23.37
C LEU A 128 -36.53 6.94 -24.23
N TYR A 129 -35.51 6.35 -23.64
CA TYR A 129 -34.40 5.75 -24.38
C TYR A 129 -34.89 4.55 -25.23
N SER A 130 -35.74 3.69 -24.67
CA SER A 130 -36.33 2.56 -25.44
C SER A 130 -37.12 3.02 -26.68
N ARG A 131 -37.87 4.12 -26.51
CA ARG A 131 -38.54 4.75 -27.66
C ARG A 131 -37.56 5.37 -28.67
N ALA A 132 -36.48 5.99 -28.16
CA ALA A 132 -35.44 6.57 -29.01
C ALA A 132 -34.77 5.51 -29.89
N VAL A 133 -34.44 4.36 -29.30
CA VAL A 133 -33.88 3.20 -30.01
C VAL A 133 -34.86 2.60 -31.00
N SER A 134 -36.17 2.52 -30.66
CA SER A 134 -37.21 2.00 -31.55
C SER A 134 -37.44 2.90 -32.77
N ASP A 135 -37.44 4.23 -32.56
CA ASP A 135 -37.70 5.20 -33.62
C ASP A 135 -36.45 5.47 -34.50
N ASN A 136 -35.28 5.41 -33.91
CA ASN A 136 -33.98 5.56 -34.59
C ASN A 136 -32.95 4.56 -34.05
N PRO A 137 -32.88 3.36 -34.62
CA PRO A 137 -31.99 2.30 -34.18
C PRO A 137 -30.48 2.57 -34.38
N ASP A 138 -30.10 3.68 -35.01
CA ASP A 138 -28.71 4.03 -35.30
C ASP A 138 -28.10 4.91 -34.20
N ILE A 139 -28.84 5.23 -33.12
CA ILE A 139 -28.33 6.01 -31.98
C ILE A 139 -27.63 5.07 -31.02
N GLU A 140 -26.32 4.82 -31.20
CA GLU A 140 -25.53 3.92 -30.39
C GLU A 140 -25.54 4.30 -28.89
N GLU A 141 -25.46 5.60 -28.58
CA GLU A 141 -25.44 6.11 -27.21
C GLU A 141 -26.72 5.75 -26.45
N ALA A 142 -27.86 5.61 -27.13
CA ALA A 142 -29.10 5.23 -26.47
C ALA A 142 -29.09 3.77 -25.99
N TYR A 143 -28.49 2.86 -26.75
CA TYR A 143 -28.26 1.48 -26.31
C TYR A 143 -27.32 1.42 -25.10
N VAL A 144 -26.23 2.18 -25.14
CA VAL A 144 -25.28 2.27 -24.04
C VAL A 144 -25.95 2.79 -22.76
N HIS A 145 -26.76 3.86 -22.86
CA HIS A 145 -27.47 4.39 -21.69
C HIS A 145 -28.52 3.41 -21.15
N LEU A 146 -29.26 2.74 -22.04
CA LEU A 146 -30.21 1.71 -21.61
C LEU A 146 -29.54 0.58 -20.90
N SER A 147 -28.45 0.05 -21.44
CA SER A 147 -27.70 -1.03 -20.81
C SER A 147 -27.16 -0.61 -19.44
N THR A 148 -26.65 0.61 -19.32
CA THR A 148 -26.16 1.15 -18.03
C THR A 148 -27.29 1.25 -17.00
N LEU A 149 -28.46 1.79 -17.39
CA LEU A 149 -29.61 1.92 -16.49
C LEU A 149 -30.17 0.56 -16.03
N TYR A 150 -30.21 -0.44 -16.94
CA TYR A 150 -30.61 -1.80 -16.56
C TYR A 150 -29.58 -2.48 -15.67
N ALA A 151 -28.29 -2.28 -15.92
CA ALA A 151 -27.22 -2.79 -15.05
C ALA A 151 -27.28 -2.18 -13.64
N GLU A 152 -27.54 -0.87 -13.52
CA GLU A 152 -27.77 -0.20 -12.22
C GLU A 152 -29.00 -0.74 -11.46
N LYS A 153 -29.99 -1.29 -12.18
CA LYS A 153 -31.13 -2.00 -11.58
C LYS A 153 -30.81 -3.44 -11.21
N GLY A 154 -29.66 -3.96 -11.57
CA GLY A 154 -29.31 -5.37 -11.44
C GLY A 154 -29.87 -6.28 -12.53
N ASP A 155 -30.55 -5.73 -13.55
CA ASP A 155 -31.07 -6.49 -14.70
C ASP A 155 -29.98 -6.61 -15.79
N PHE A 156 -28.96 -7.40 -15.44
CA PHE A 156 -27.83 -7.61 -16.35
C PHE A 156 -28.23 -8.29 -17.67
N GLY A 157 -29.30 -9.12 -17.64
CA GLY A 157 -29.80 -9.79 -18.84
C GLY A 157 -30.27 -8.80 -19.89
N LYS A 158 -31.12 -7.83 -19.51
CA LYS A 158 -31.56 -6.77 -20.43
C LYS A 158 -30.42 -5.83 -20.82
N ALA A 159 -29.51 -5.54 -19.90
CA ALA A 159 -28.35 -4.73 -20.21
C ALA A 159 -27.50 -5.35 -21.32
N GLU A 160 -27.23 -6.66 -21.25
CA GLU A 160 -26.53 -7.41 -22.29
C GLU A 160 -27.36 -7.49 -23.60
N GLU A 161 -28.68 -7.69 -23.54
CA GLU A 161 -29.56 -7.75 -24.70
C GLU A 161 -29.45 -6.48 -25.58
N TYR A 162 -29.51 -5.30 -24.97
CA TYR A 162 -29.35 -4.04 -25.70
C TYR A 162 -27.99 -3.90 -26.36
N LEU A 163 -26.90 -4.28 -25.65
CA LEU A 163 -25.57 -4.20 -26.22
C LEU A 163 -25.32 -5.26 -27.31
N ASN A 164 -25.88 -6.46 -27.16
CA ASN A 164 -25.84 -7.48 -28.19
C ASN A 164 -26.57 -6.99 -29.47
N THR A 165 -27.75 -6.38 -29.31
CA THR A 165 -28.47 -5.76 -30.42
C THR A 165 -27.65 -4.68 -31.12
N LEU A 166 -26.92 -3.86 -30.35
CA LEU A 166 -26.03 -2.85 -30.92
C LEU A 166 -24.87 -3.50 -31.68
N ILE A 167 -24.24 -4.55 -31.11
CA ILE A 167 -23.14 -5.28 -31.76
C ILE A 167 -23.59 -5.96 -33.05
N GLU A 168 -24.78 -6.56 -33.08
CA GLU A 168 -25.36 -7.16 -34.29
C GLU A 168 -25.56 -6.13 -35.41
N ARG A 169 -25.96 -4.91 -35.04
CA ARG A 169 -26.15 -3.80 -35.99
C ARG A 169 -24.87 -3.13 -36.44
N ASN A 170 -23.97 -2.90 -35.47
CA ASN A 170 -22.66 -2.31 -35.71
C ASN A 170 -21.56 -3.13 -35.04
N PRO A 171 -20.98 -4.13 -35.71
CA PRO A 171 -19.89 -4.96 -35.20
C PRO A 171 -18.59 -4.18 -34.93
N GLU A 172 -18.49 -2.93 -35.37
CA GLU A 172 -17.35 -2.05 -35.15
C GLU A 172 -17.62 -1.00 -34.03
N SER A 173 -18.70 -1.15 -33.27
CA SER A 173 -18.98 -0.29 -32.11
C SER A 173 -18.08 -0.67 -30.95
N PHE A 174 -16.94 0.01 -30.78
CA PHE A 174 -16.02 -0.22 -29.64
C PHE A 174 -16.70 0.07 -28.29
N LEU A 175 -17.65 1.00 -28.24
CA LEU A 175 -18.41 1.31 -27.02
C LEU A 175 -19.31 0.14 -26.61
N ALA A 176 -19.95 -0.55 -27.55
CA ALA A 176 -20.80 -1.68 -27.23
C ALA A 176 -20.02 -2.80 -26.54
N TYR A 177 -18.87 -3.17 -27.07
CA TYR A 177 -17.98 -4.15 -26.44
C TYR A 177 -17.45 -3.66 -25.09
N TYR A 178 -17.04 -2.41 -24.99
CA TYR A 178 -16.54 -1.86 -23.72
C TYR A 178 -17.60 -1.93 -22.63
N TYR A 179 -18.82 -1.46 -22.89
CA TYR A 179 -19.88 -1.48 -21.86
C TYR A 179 -20.36 -2.90 -21.55
N ARG A 180 -20.39 -3.81 -22.53
CA ARG A 180 -20.69 -5.23 -22.28
C ARG A 180 -19.60 -5.87 -21.43
N GLY A 181 -18.34 -5.59 -21.70
CA GLY A 181 -17.22 -6.01 -20.85
C GLY A 181 -17.35 -5.55 -19.41
N ARG A 182 -17.78 -4.30 -19.19
CA ARG A 182 -18.05 -3.79 -17.83
C ARG A 182 -19.22 -4.51 -17.14
N ILE A 183 -20.28 -4.83 -17.88
CA ILE A 183 -21.41 -5.59 -17.34
C ILE A 183 -21.00 -7.02 -16.99
N LEU A 184 -20.20 -7.67 -17.84
CA LEU A 184 -19.67 -9.00 -17.58
C LEU A 184 -18.72 -9.00 -16.36
N ALA A 185 -17.88 -7.97 -16.23
CA ALA A 185 -17.02 -7.78 -15.07
C ALA A 185 -17.83 -7.62 -13.77
N ALA A 186 -18.96 -6.91 -13.80
CA ALA A 186 -19.85 -6.76 -12.64
C ALA A 186 -20.57 -8.07 -12.27
N GLN A 187 -20.53 -9.08 -13.12
CA GLN A 187 -21.04 -10.43 -12.89
C GLN A 187 -19.89 -11.42 -12.58
N ASP A 188 -18.68 -10.95 -12.34
CA ASP A 188 -17.46 -11.74 -12.12
C ASP A 188 -17.08 -12.65 -13.29
N LYS A 189 -17.62 -12.40 -14.50
CA LYS A 189 -17.30 -13.11 -15.74
C LYS A 189 -16.03 -12.53 -16.38
N PHE A 190 -14.90 -12.61 -15.69
CA PHE A 190 -13.68 -11.84 -16.01
C PHE A 190 -13.08 -12.19 -17.37
N ASP A 191 -13.00 -13.48 -17.76
CA ASP A 191 -12.45 -13.85 -19.07
C ASP A 191 -13.29 -13.32 -20.24
N ALA A 192 -14.62 -13.36 -20.12
CA ALA A 192 -15.52 -12.80 -21.11
C ALA A 192 -15.40 -11.28 -21.16
N ALA A 193 -15.27 -10.61 -20.02
CA ALA A 193 -15.05 -9.17 -19.92
C ALA A 193 -13.75 -8.76 -20.61
N LEU A 194 -12.65 -9.48 -20.39
CA LEU A 194 -11.38 -9.22 -21.07
C LEU A 194 -11.47 -9.39 -22.58
N SER A 195 -12.16 -10.45 -23.05
CA SER A 195 -12.40 -10.66 -24.47
C SER A 195 -13.11 -9.46 -25.11
N ASP A 196 -14.10 -8.91 -24.44
CA ASP A 196 -14.84 -7.74 -24.91
C ASP A 196 -14.00 -6.46 -24.86
N PHE A 197 -13.23 -6.24 -23.80
CA PHE A 197 -12.28 -5.11 -23.73
C PHE A 197 -11.22 -5.21 -24.84
N ASP A 198 -10.71 -6.40 -25.13
CA ASP A 198 -9.74 -6.62 -26.19
C ASP A 198 -10.36 -6.37 -27.58
N ARG A 199 -11.62 -6.76 -27.78
CA ARG A 199 -12.34 -6.42 -29.01
C ARG A 199 -12.56 -4.91 -29.14
N SER A 200 -12.95 -4.23 -28.06
CA SER A 200 -13.05 -2.76 -28.02
C SER A 200 -11.72 -2.10 -28.41
N LEU A 201 -10.60 -2.57 -27.83
CA LEU A 201 -9.26 -2.06 -28.13
C LEU A 201 -8.77 -2.42 -29.52
N SER A 202 -9.20 -3.53 -30.11
CA SER A 202 -8.87 -3.87 -31.49
C SER A 202 -9.50 -2.91 -32.49
N ILE A 203 -10.68 -2.37 -32.14
CA ILE A 203 -11.41 -1.39 -32.96
C ILE A 203 -10.87 0.03 -32.66
N HIS A 204 -10.67 0.36 -31.40
CA HIS A 204 -10.18 1.67 -30.95
C HIS A 204 -8.98 1.52 -30.02
N PRO A 205 -7.75 1.36 -30.55
CA PRO A 205 -6.55 1.05 -29.75
C PRO A 205 -6.16 2.11 -28.71
N THR A 206 -6.64 3.34 -28.86
CA THR A 206 -6.35 4.47 -27.96
C THR A 206 -7.47 4.74 -26.96
N PHE A 207 -8.40 3.80 -26.77
CA PHE A 207 -9.49 3.99 -25.84
C PHE A 207 -9.01 3.72 -24.40
N GLU A 208 -8.67 4.79 -23.71
CA GLU A 208 -8.09 4.79 -22.36
C GLU A 208 -8.96 4.04 -21.34
N GLY A 209 -10.30 4.19 -21.42
CA GLY A 209 -11.23 3.50 -20.52
C GLY A 209 -11.07 1.98 -20.56
N ALA A 210 -11.00 1.39 -21.75
CA ALA A 210 -10.84 -0.06 -21.89
C ALA A 210 -9.45 -0.55 -21.41
N LEU A 211 -8.39 0.25 -21.60
CA LEU A 211 -7.07 -0.07 -21.09
C LEU A 211 -7.07 -0.11 -19.55
N ILE A 212 -7.67 0.88 -18.91
CA ILE A 212 -7.70 0.97 -17.45
C ILE A 212 -8.59 -0.12 -16.84
N ASP A 213 -9.79 -0.31 -17.39
CA ASP A 213 -10.74 -1.28 -16.84
C ASP A 213 -10.27 -2.72 -17.07
N SER A 214 -9.72 -3.06 -18.25
CA SER A 214 -9.10 -4.38 -18.49
C SER A 214 -7.89 -4.62 -17.59
N GLY A 215 -7.04 -3.60 -17.38
CA GLY A 215 -5.96 -3.68 -16.40
C GLY A 215 -6.46 -4.00 -14.99
N GLY A 216 -7.59 -3.39 -14.57
CA GLY A 216 -8.22 -3.68 -13.29
C GLY A 216 -8.73 -5.11 -13.16
N ILE A 217 -9.30 -5.67 -14.21
CA ILE A 217 -9.72 -7.08 -14.23
C ILE A 217 -8.51 -8.01 -14.16
N LEU A 218 -7.44 -7.71 -14.90
CA LEU A 218 -6.19 -8.47 -14.86
C LEU A 218 -5.56 -8.47 -13.46
N GLU A 219 -5.60 -7.34 -12.73
CA GLU A 219 -5.20 -7.29 -11.31
C GLU A 219 -6.02 -8.25 -10.46
N LEU A 220 -7.36 -8.25 -10.59
CA LEU A 220 -8.25 -9.15 -9.83
C LEU A 220 -7.97 -10.62 -10.12
N MET A 221 -7.55 -10.95 -11.34
CA MET A 221 -7.15 -12.30 -11.76
C MET A 221 -5.72 -12.67 -11.36
N GLY A 222 -4.96 -11.76 -10.74
CA GLY A 222 -3.54 -11.98 -10.40
C GLY A 222 -2.59 -11.93 -11.61
N ARG A 223 -3.05 -11.50 -12.79
CA ARG A 223 -2.26 -11.38 -14.02
C ARG A 223 -1.54 -10.04 -14.07
N HIS A 224 -0.64 -9.82 -13.09
CA HIS A 224 -0.05 -8.51 -12.82
C HIS A 224 0.77 -7.97 -14.00
N ALA A 225 1.58 -8.80 -14.67
CA ALA A 225 2.40 -8.37 -15.80
C ALA A 225 1.56 -7.82 -16.98
N GLU A 226 0.41 -8.43 -17.23
CA GLU A 226 -0.49 -7.97 -18.28
C GLU A 226 -1.24 -6.69 -17.85
N ALA A 227 -1.60 -6.57 -16.57
CA ALA A 227 -2.15 -5.33 -16.01
C ALA A 227 -1.14 -4.17 -16.12
N GLU A 228 0.13 -4.40 -15.81
CA GLU A 228 1.21 -3.43 -16.00
C GLU A 228 1.26 -2.92 -17.44
N GLU A 229 1.21 -3.83 -18.43
CA GLU A 229 1.22 -3.48 -19.85
C GLU A 229 0.04 -2.57 -20.22
N ARG A 230 -1.18 -2.89 -19.74
CA ARG A 230 -2.38 -2.07 -19.98
C ARG A 230 -2.24 -0.66 -19.42
N TYR A 231 -1.77 -0.55 -18.17
CA TYR A 231 -1.60 0.77 -17.54
C TYR A 231 -0.48 1.59 -18.19
N ARG A 232 0.62 0.96 -18.61
CA ARG A 232 1.67 1.64 -19.36
C ARG A 232 1.16 2.17 -20.70
N LYS A 233 0.33 1.40 -21.42
CA LYS A 233 -0.33 1.87 -22.64
C LYS A 233 -1.27 3.06 -22.37
N ALA A 234 -2.07 3.01 -21.31
CA ALA A 234 -2.92 4.12 -20.91
C ALA A 234 -2.10 5.39 -20.59
N LEU A 235 -1.00 5.25 -19.86
CA LEU A 235 -0.11 6.37 -19.53
C LEU A 235 0.69 6.89 -20.73
N ALA A 236 0.96 6.06 -21.73
CA ALA A 236 1.56 6.53 -23.00
C ALA A 236 0.60 7.44 -23.77
N LEU A 237 -0.72 7.20 -23.67
CA LEU A 237 -1.76 8.05 -24.26
C LEU A 237 -2.01 9.32 -23.43
N ASN A 238 -2.07 9.16 -22.12
CA ASN A 238 -2.34 10.25 -21.18
C ASN A 238 -1.39 10.17 -19.98
N PRO A 239 -0.16 10.75 -20.09
CA PRO A 239 0.83 10.72 -19.01
C PRO A 239 0.36 11.35 -17.69
N GLY A 240 -0.65 12.21 -17.75
CA GLY A 240 -1.23 12.90 -16.58
C GLY A 240 -2.35 12.13 -15.89
N ASN A 241 -2.74 10.92 -16.34
CA ASN A 241 -3.82 10.18 -15.72
C ASN A 241 -3.44 9.66 -14.32
N PRO A 242 -4.01 10.22 -13.23
CA PRO A 242 -3.63 9.82 -11.89
C PRO A 242 -4.10 8.40 -11.54
N ALA A 243 -5.27 7.98 -12.06
CA ALA A 243 -5.82 6.65 -11.77
C ALA A 243 -4.98 5.53 -12.40
N ALA A 244 -4.58 5.68 -13.67
CA ALA A 244 -3.72 4.72 -14.33
C ALA A 244 -2.34 4.63 -13.64
N ARG A 245 -1.79 5.77 -13.22
CA ARG A 245 -0.51 5.85 -12.55
C ARG A 245 -0.53 5.20 -11.15
N GLU A 246 -1.59 5.47 -10.37
CA GLU A 246 -1.77 4.84 -9.06
C GLU A 246 -1.90 3.32 -9.17
N ARG A 247 -2.70 2.84 -10.15
CA ARG A 247 -2.88 1.40 -10.40
C ARG A 247 -1.57 0.75 -10.86
N LEU A 248 -0.81 1.41 -11.75
CA LEU A 248 0.52 0.93 -12.15
C LEU A 248 1.45 0.80 -10.95
N GLY A 249 1.53 1.84 -10.11
CA GLY A 249 2.35 1.80 -8.89
C GLY A 249 1.99 0.63 -7.98
N ARG A 250 0.68 0.37 -7.79
CA ARG A 250 0.20 -0.76 -6.99
C ARG A 250 0.60 -2.12 -7.59
N VAL A 251 0.43 -2.30 -8.89
CA VAL A 251 0.83 -3.54 -9.59
C VAL A 251 2.34 -3.77 -9.46
N LEU A 252 3.16 -2.73 -9.62
CA LEU A 252 4.60 -2.82 -9.47
C LEU A 252 5.03 -3.25 -8.05
N ILE A 253 4.29 -2.83 -7.01
CA ILE A 253 4.50 -3.32 -5.64
C ILE A 253 4.23 -4.83 -5.56
N LEU A 254 3.10 -5.30 -6.12
CA LEU A 254 2.74 -6.72 -6.12
C LEU A 254 3.78 -7.58 -6.86
N GLU A 255 4.42 -7.02 -7.89
CA GLU A 255 5.51 -7.66 -8.63
C GLU A 255 6.90 -7.49 -7.98
N LYS A 256 6.98 -6.88 -6.79
CA LYS A 256 8.23 -6.55 -6.07
C LYS A 256 9.17 -5.62 -6.84
N LYS A 257 8.66 -4.87 -7.81
CA LYS A 257 9.40 -3.84 -8.58
C LYS A 257 9.33 -2.49 -7.86
N ILE A 258 9.85 -2.44 -6.63
CA ILE A 258 9.60 -1.35 -5.69
C ILE A 258 10.14 -0.01 -6.20
N ASP A 259 11.34 0.03 -6.77
CA ASP A 259 11.93 1.28 -7.27
C ASP A 259 11.07 1.90 -8.38
N MET A 260 10.57 1.07 -9.30
CA MET A 260 9.65 1.53 -10.35
C MET A 260 8.31 2.00 -9.78
N ALA A 261 7.84 1.40 -8.69
CA ALA A 261 6.63 1.86 -8.00
C ALA A 261 6.86 3.24 -7.37
N VAL A 262 8.01 3.45 -6.71
CA VAL A 262 8.41 4.76 -6.16
C VAL A 262 8.37 5.83 -7.26
N ASP A 263 8.97 5.57 -8.43
CA ASP A 263 8.96 6.50 -9.57
C ASP A 263 7.52 6.89 -9.97
N GLN A 264 6.59 5.90 -10.04
CA GLN A 264 5.20 6.19 -10.38
C GLN A 264 4.51 7.06 -9.31
N TYR A 265 4.76 6.80 -8.04
CA TYR A 265 4.19 7.61 -6.96
C TYR A 265 4.82 9.00 -6.85
N GLU A 266 6.13 9.16 -7.12
CA GLU A 266 6.77 10.47 -7.20
C GLU A 266 6.19 11.31 -8.34
N GLU A 267 5.97 10.72 -9.51
CA GLU A 267 5.28 11.40 -10.61
C GLU A 267 3.83 11.74 -10.25
N LEU A 268 3.10 10.83 -9.58
CA LEU A 268 1.73 11.08 -9.13
C LEU A 268 1.64 12.29 -8.18
N LYS A 269 2.65 12.48 -7.33
CA LYS A 269 2.75 13.60 -6.39
C LYS A 269 2.68 14.97 -7.09
N LYS A 270 3.16 15.08 -8.34
CA LYS A 270 3.11 16.31 -9.14
C LYS A 270 1.69 16.70 -9.55
N PHE A 271 0.81 15.71 -9.74
CA PHE A 271 -0.56 15.90 -10.23
C PHE A 271 -1.63 15.83 -9.13
N SER A 272 -1.33 15.19 -8.00
CA SER A 272 -2.27 14.88 -6.92
C SER A 272 -1.68 15.22 -5.55
N SER A 273 -1.20 16.45 -5.38
CA SER A 273 -0.47 16.89 -4.18
C SER A 273 -1.26 16.76 -2.87
N GLY A 274 -2.58 16.77 -2.92
CA GLY A 274 -3.47 16.73 -1.74
C GLY A 274 -3.99 15.35 -1.34
N ASN A 275 -3.74 14.28 -2.10
CA ASN A 275 -4.23 12.95 -1.76
C ASN A 275 -3.36 12.32 -0.66
N LEU A 276 -3.90 12.17 0.54
CA LEU A 276 -3.17 11.69 1.72
C LEU A 276 -2.88 10.19 1.69
N ASP A 277 -3.73 9.41 1.02
CA ASP A 277 -3.60 7.95 1.00
C ASP A 277 -2.39 7.51 0.17
N PHE A 278 -2.20 8.11 -1.01
CA PHE A 278 -1.00 7.79 -1.78
C PHE A 278 0.28 8.29 -1.12
N ARG A 279 0.25 9.45 -0.44
CA ARG A 279 1.41 9.94 0.32
C ARG A 279 1.81 8.99 1.45
N THR A 280 0.82 8.43 2.13
CA THR A 280 1.08 7.39 3.14
C THR A 280 1.76 6.18 2.51
N ARG A 281 1.28 5.71 1.34
CA ARG A 281 1.89 4.58 0.62
C ARG A 281 3.31 4.90 0.14
N LEU A 282 3.52 6.11 -0.39
CA LEU A 282 4.84 6.56 -0.82
C LEU A 282 5.81 6.63 0.37
N GLY A 283 5.37 7.14 1.51
CA GLY A 283 6.16 7.15 2.74
C GLY A 283 6.57 5.74 3.20
N LEU A 284 5.66 4.76 3.10
CA LEU A 284 5.97 3.36 3.41
C LEU A 284 6.97 2.75 2.42
N LEU A 285 6.87 3.09 1.13
CA LEU A 285 7.84 2.63 0.12
C LEU A 285 9.24 3.23 0.37
N TYR A 286 9.30 4.49 0.75
CA TYR A 286 10.56 5.12 1.15
C TYR A 286 11.18 4.45 2.38
N LEU A 287 10.34 4.09 3.37
CA LEU A 287 10.78 3.37 4.56
C LEU A 287 11.38 2.00 4.22
N ASP A 288 10.73 1.24 3.31
CA ASP A 288 11.21 -0.06 2.81
C ASP A 288 12.54 0.05 2.03
N ARG A 289 12.90 1.24 1.58
CA ARG A 289 14.13 1.55 0.84
C ARG A 289 15.16 2.34 1.65
N ASP A 290 15.03 2.37 2.96
CA ASP A 290 15.90 3.10 3.88
C ASP A 290 16.01 4.61 3.57
N ARG A 291 15.05 5.14 2.78
CA ARG A 291 14.92 6.57 2.48
C ARG A 291 14.14 7.26 3.60
N TYR A 292 14.69 7.25 4.79
CA TYR A 292 13.99 7.69 6.02
C TYR A 292 13.56 9.15 5.99
N ASP A 293 14.38 10.05 5.45
CA ASP A 293 14.06 11.49 5.34
C ASP A 293 12.85 11.74 4.45
N ASP A 294 12.79 11.05 3.32
CA ASP A 294 11.67 11.15 2.40
C ASP A 294 10.38 10.58 3.04
N ALA A 295 10.48 9.45 3.73
CA ALA A 295 9.37 8.86 4.48
C ALA A 295 8.82 9.81 5.56
N ILE A 296 9.71 10.38 6.38
CA ILE A 296 9.37 11.36 7.41
C ILE A 296 8.62 12.55 6.82
N ASN A 297 9.10 13.11 5.70
CA ASN A 297 8.46 14.24 5.05
C ASN A 297 7.04 13.93 4.57
N GLU A 298 6.81 12.73 3.99
CA GLU A 298 5.47 12.35 3.55
C GLU A 298 4.53 12.11 4.74
N PHE A 299 5.00 11.45 5.81
CA PHE A 299 4.18 11.22 7.01
C PHE A 299 3.85 12.53 7.75
N LEU A 300 4.80 13.44 7.86
CA LEU A 300 4.56 14.78 8.42
C LEU A 300 3.51 15.55 7.62
N PHE A 301 3.59 15.49 6.28
CA PHE A 301 2.58 16.14 5.43
C PHE A 301 1.18 15.59 5.71
N VAL A 302 1.04 14.27 5.86
CA VAL A 302 -0.25 13.64 6.19
C VAL A 302 -0.73 14.07 7.57
N LEU A 303 0.16 14.12 8.57
CA LEU A 303 -0.20 14.50 9.94
C LEU A 303 -0.51 15.99 10.12
N VAL A 304 0.00 16.87 9.26
CA VAL A 304 -0.46 18.27 9.21
C VAL A 304 -1.93 18.36 8.83
N ALA A 305 -2.38 17.54 7.89
CA ALA A 305 -3.78 17.50 7.43
C ALA A 305 -4.70 16.67 8.34
N LYS A 306 -4.18 15.60 8.95
CA LYS A 306 -4.91 14.66 9.83
C LYS A 306 -4.07 14.35 11.09
N PRO A 307 -4.00 15.26 12.06
CA PRO A 307 -3.17 15.08 13.26
C PRO A 307 -3.55 13.86 14.12
N GLU A 308 -4.79 13.41 14.04
CA GLU A 308 -5.34 12.27 14.78
C GLU A 308 -5.00 10.91 14.15
N ASN A 309 -4.35 10.87 12.99
CA ASN A 309 -4.05 9.61 12.30
C ASN A 309 -2.94 8.83 13.01
N SER A 310 -3.34 8.03 14.00
CA SER A 310 -2.43 7.22 14.82
C SER A 310 -1.59 6.24 14.00
N ARG A 311 -2.13 5.71 12.91
CA ARG A 311 -1.40 4.76 12.05
C ARG A 311 -0.23 5.44 11.34
N VAL A 312 -0.44 6.64 10.79
CA VAL A 312 0.64 7.41 10.14
C VAL A 312 1.63 7.92 11.19
N ARG A 313 1.17 8.27 12.38
CA ARG A 313 2.04 8.64 13.50
C ARG A 313 2.94 7.49 13.93
N PHE A 314 2.41 6.27 13.95
CA PHE A 314 3.21 5.06 14.21
C PHE A 314 4.30 4.90 13.15
N PHE A 315 3.97 5.00 11.85
CA PHE A 315 4.96 4.93 10.78
C PHE A 315 6.02 6.04 10.85
N LEU A 316 5.62 7.25 11.25
CA LEU A 316 6.57 8.34 11.50
C LEU A 316 7.53 8.00 12.63
N GLY A 317 7.02 7.46 13.74
CA GLY A 317 7.84 6.98 14.86
C GLY A 317 8.82 5.92 14.42
N THR A 318 8.36 4.94 13.63
CA THR A 318 9.22 3.89 13.06
C THR A 318 10.30 4.48 12.14
N ALA A 319 9.94 5.44 11.28
CA ALA A 319 10.92 6.09 10.39
C ALA A 319 12.00 6.86 11.18
N TYR A 320 11.62 7.51 12.28
CA TYR A 320 12.60 8.13 13.19
C TYR A 320 13.47 7.09 13.90
N GLU A 321 12.89 5.97 14.34
CA GLU A 321 13.61 4.88 15.01
C GLU A 321 14.66 4.25 14.10
N GLU A 322 14.29 3.90 12.86
CA GLU A 322 15.19 3.32 11.86
C GLU A 322 16.30 4.31 11.45
N LYS A 323 16.01 5.59 11.43
CA LYS A 323 17.01 6.64 11.22
C LYS A 323 17.95 6.84 12.42
N GLY A 324 17.64 6.24 13.58
CA GLY A 324 18.39 6.43 14.82
C GLY A 324 18.02 7.69 15.61
N LEU A 325 16.96 8.39 15.22
CA LEU A 325 16.43 9.58 15.92
C LEU A 325 15.47 9.12 17.03
N LEU A 326 16.01 8.41 18.02
CA LEU A 326 15.22 7.77 19.08
C LEU A 326 14.37 8.75 19.92
N PRO A 327 14.84 9.98 20.27
CA PRO A 327 13.99 10.94 20.99
C PRO A 327 12.75 11.36 20.22
N GLU A 328 12.87 11.56 18.90
CA GLU A 328 11.77 11.92 18.01
C GLU A 328 10.78 10.74 17.87
N ALA A 329 11.30 9.52 17.73
CA ALA A 329 10.49 8.31 17.70
C ALA A 329 9.66 8.15 18.97
N GLU A 330 10.29 8.28 20.15
CA GLU A 330 9.62 8.22 21.46
C GLU A 330 8.49 9.23 21.59
N LYS A 331 8.69 10.45 21.10
CA LYS A 331 7.67 11.51 21.10
C LYS A 331 6.44 11.08 20.29
N GLU A 332 6.66 10.55 19.09
CA GLU A 332 5.56 10.15 18.23
C GLU A 332 4.83 8.91 18.77
N PHE A 333 5.53 7.92 19.31
CA PHE A 333 4.90 6.76 19.93
C PHE A 333 4.06 7.13 21.15
N ARG A 334 4.56 8.00 22.04
CA ARG A 334 3.82 8.51 23.21
C ARG A 334 2.56 9.30 22.85
N ALA A 335 2.53 9.94 21.69
CA ALA A 335 1.38 10.71 21.23
C ALA A 335 0.25 9.84 20.66
N ILE A 336 0.43 8.51 20.56
CA ILE A 336 -0.61 7.59 20.10
C ILE A 336 -1.55 7.28 21.26
N PRO A 337 -2.86 7.57 21.14
CA PRO A 337 -3.82 7.33 22.20
C PRO A 337 -4.04 5.84 22.43
N ASP A 338 -4.38 5.49 23.67
CA ASP A 338 -4.58 4.11 24.12
C ASP A 338 -5.78 3.39 23.47
N SER A 339 -6.70 4.15 22.88
CA SER A 339 -7.83 3.63 22.10
C SER A 339 -7.45 3.22 20.67
N SER A 340 -6.24 3.57 20.22
CA SER A 340 -5.78 3.28 18.86
C SER A 340 -5.48 1.79 18.64
N PRO A 341 -5.85 1.21 17.49
CA PRO A 341 -5.45 -0.16 17.14
C PRO A 341 -3.94 -0.41 17.11
N VAL A 342 -3.13 0.63 16.87
CA VAL A 342 -1.66 0.53 16.84
C VAL A 342 -1.00 0.89 18.17
N TYR A 343 -1.79 1.10 19.24
CA TYR A 343 -1.25 1.50 20.55
C TYR A 343 -0.29 0.46 21.14
N ARG A 344 -0.68 -0.83 21.07
CA ARG A 344 0.16 -1.92 21.57
C ARG A 344 1.56 -1.90 20.95
N ASP A 345 1.59 -1.87 19.63
CA ASP A 345 2.84 -1.92 18.87
C ASP A 345 3.67 -0.65 19.11
N ALA A 346 3.02 0.52 19.15
CA ALA A 346 3.67 1.78 19.44
C ALA A 346 4.35 1.79 20.83
N MET A 347 3.67 1.27 21.86
CA MET A 347 4.26 1.21 23.21
C MET A 347 5.38 0.17 23.31
N LEU A 348 5.30 -0.91 22.55
CA LEU A 348 6.39 -1.88 22.46
C LEU A 348 7.65 -1.25 21.84
N HIS A 349 7.49 -0.55 20.69
CA HIS A 349 8.60 0.21 20.07
C HIS A 349 9.14 1.29 21.01
N LEU A 350 8.26 1.99 21.74
CA LEU A 350 8.68 2.96 22.75
C LEU A 350 9.56 2.31 23.83
N ALA A 351 9.15 1.16 24.36
CA ALA A 351 9.91 0.45 25.39
C ALA A 351 11.26 -0.05 24.84
N MET A 352 11.30 -0.54 23.60
CA MET A 352 12.55 -0.93 22.93
C MET A 352 13.48 0.27 22.71
N SER A 353 12.96 1.40 22.25
CA SER A 353 13.71 2.64 22.05
C SER A 353 14.31 3.16 23.38
N LEU A 354 13.52 3.12 24.46
CA LEU A 354 13.98 3.47 25.79
C LEU A 354 15.11 2.54 26.27
N GLY A 355 15.01 1.23 26.03
CA GLY A 355 16.04 0.24 26.33
C GLY A 355 17.36 0.55 25.61
N ARG A 356 17.30 0.81 24.28
CA ARG A 356 18.47 1.23 23.46
C ARG A 356 19.16 2.47 24.04
N ARG A 357 18.40 3.38 24.64
CA ARG A 357 18.92 4.59 25.31
C ARG A 357 19.32 4.35 26.76
N LYS A 358 19.38 3.11 27.23
CA LYS A 358 19.72 2.72 28.59
C LYS A 358 18.77 3.30 29.67
N ARG A 359 17.53 3.67 29.28
CA ARG A 359 16.46 4.14 30.18
C ARG A 359 15.60 2.95 30.60
N ILE A 360 16.24 1.92 31.16
CA ILE A 360 15.60 0.62 31.36
C ILE A 360 14.41 0.68 32.35
N GLU A 361 14.47 1.53 33.38
CA GLU A 361 13.35 1.67 34.33
C GLU A 361 12.09 2.23 33.67
N GLU A 362 12.23 3.20 32.76
CA GLU A 362 11.12 3.74 32.03
C GLU A 362 10.58 2.73 31.00
N ALA A 363 11.44 1.92 30.38
CA ALA A 363 11.04 0.84 29.51
C ALA A 363 10.19 -0.19 30.25
N ILE A 364 10.59 -0.57 31.45
CA ILE A 364 9.84 -1.46 32.35
C ILE A 364 8.45 -0.86 32.65
N GLU A 365 8.40 0.40 33.09
CA GLU A 365 7.14 1.07 33.42
C GLU A 365 6.15 1.09 32.22
N VAL A 366 6.65 1.35 31.02
CA VAL A 366 5.83 1.33 29.79
C VAL A 366 5.31 -0.09 29.53
N THR A 367 6.17 -1.11 29.68
CA THR A 367 5.80 -2.51 29.43
C THR A 367 4.82 -3.05 30.48
N GLU A 368 4.98 -2.67 31.75
CA GLU A 368 4.05 -3.01 32.84
C GLU A 368 2.65 -2.44 32.56
N LYS A 369 2.54 -1.15 32.22
CA LYS A 369 1.28 -0.52 31.84
C LYS A 369 0.65 -1.19 30.60
N LEU A 370 1.49 -1.58 29.65
CA LEU A 370 1.02 -2.27 28.47
C LEU A 370 0.47 -3.67 28.82
N ARG A 371 1.15 -4.38 29.71
CA ARG A 371 0.71 -5.69 30.22
C ARG A 371 -0.58 -5.62 31.03
N GLU A 372 -0.79 -4.56 31.83
CA GLU A 372 -2.07 -4.33 32.53
C GLU A 372 -3.25 -4.24 31.55
N LYS A 373 -3.01 -3.63 30.39
CA LYS A 373 -4.04 -3.50 29.34
C LYS A 373 -4.22 -4.76 28.50
N PHE A 374 -3.16 -5.55 28.34
CA PHE A 374 -3.14 -6.79 27.56
C PHE A 374 -2.64 -7.97 28.41
N PRO A 375 -3.37 -8.38 29.47
CA PRO A 375 -2.88 -9.35 30.46
C PRO A 375 -2.69 -10.77 29.92
N ASP A 376 -3.31 -11.08 28.78
CA ASP A 376 -3.19 -12.39 28.14
C ASP A 376 -2.08 -12.44 27.08
N ASP A 377 -1.39 -11.32 26.83
CA ASP A 377 -0.30 -11.27 25.88
C ASP A 377 1.00 -11.80 26.52
N VAL A 378 1.25 -13.07 26.30
CA VAL A 378 2.41 -13.78 26.86
C VAL A 378 3.74 -13.22 26.33
N GLN A 379 3.77 -12.69 25.10
CA GLN A 379 4.97 -12.09 24.55
C GLN A 379 5.38 -10.82 25.30
N LEU A 380 4.41 -10.02 25.74
CA LEU A 380 4.68 -8.86 26.60
C LEU A 380 5.23 -9.28 27.97
N ALA A 381 4.73 -10.40 28.52
CA ALA A 381 5.25 -10.92 29.79
C ALA A 381 6.70 -11.42 29.65
N ILE A 382 7.03 -12.12 28.55
CA ILE A 382 8.42 -12.53 28.25
C ILE A 382 9.32 -11.31 28.08
N PHE A 383 8.85 -10.30 27.34
CA PHE A 383 9.60 -9.07 27.10
C PHE A 383 9.85 -8.32 28.43
N LEU A 384 8.84 -8.20 29.30
CA LEU A 384 8.99 -7.60 30.62
C LEU A 384 10.00 -8.39 31.49
N GLY A 385 9.91 -9.73 31.50
CA GLY A 385 10.83 -10.58 32.22
C GLY A 385 12.28 -10.38 31.78
N THR A 386 12.52 -10.22 30.49
CA THR A 386 13.85 -9.92 29.93
C THR A 386 14.35 -8.54 30.39
N GLN A 387 13.52 -7.49 30.30
CA GLN A 387 13.87 -6.14 30.77
C GLN A 387 14.17 -6.10 32.25
N LEU A 388 13.37 -6.80 33.07
CA LEU A 388 13.64 -6.95 34.52
C LEU A 388 14.98 -7.66 34.77
N GLY A 389 15.30 -8.67 33.95
CA GLY A 389 16.60 -9.35 33.99
C GLY A 389 17.78 -8.41 33.67
N GLU A 390 17.65 -7.59 32.63
CA GLU A 390 18.64 -6.56 32.28
C GLU A 390 18.80 -5.50 33.36
N ALA A 391 17.71 -5.12 34.03
CA ALA A 391 17.71 -4.24 35.20
C ALA A 391 18.22 -4.91 36.46
N LYS A 392 18.63 -6.18 36.41
CA LYS A 392 19.06 -7.00 37.56
C LYS A 392 17.98 -7.20 38.63
N LYS A 393 16.71 -7.00 38.30
CA LYS A 393 15.54 -7.28 39.15
C LYS A 393 15.12 -8.75 39.00
N TYR A 394 16.06 -9.66 39.35
CA TYR A 394 15.88 -11.10 39.10
C TYR A 394 14.66 -11.73 39.82
N PRO A 395 14.34 -11.35 41.07
CA PRO A 395 13.18 -11.89 41.76
C PRO A 395 11.86 -11.55 41.04
N GLU A 396 11.73 -10.31 40.55
CA GLU A 396 10.58 -9.84 39.81
C GLU A 396 10.48 -10.52 38.42
N ALA A 397 11.61 -10.65 37.72
CA ALA A 397 11.72 -11.39 36.47
C ALA A 397 11.27 -12.84 36.62
N LEU A 398 11.72 -13.49 37.70
CA LEU A 398 11.35 -14.87 38.01
C LEU A 398 9.84 -15.06 38.18
N VAL A 399 9.18 -14.13 38.90
CA VAL A 399 7.72 -14.17 39.09
C VAL A 399 7.01 -14.09 37.74
N VAL A 400 7.35 -13.10 36.92
CA VAL A 400 6.73 -12.87 35.60
C VAL A 400 6.93 -14.07 34.68
N LEU A 401 8.16 -14.58 34.56
CA LEU A 401 8.48 -15.68 33.65
C LEU A 401 7.93 -17.04 34.14
N THR A 402 7.81 -17.23 35.45
CA THR A 402 7.14 -18.41 35.99
C THR A 402 5.66 -18.42 35.64
N GLU A 403 5.00 -17.26 35.71
CA GLU A 403 3.59 -17.13 35.23
C GLU A 403 3.46 -17.48 33.77
N VAL A 404 4.42 -17.05 32.91
CA VAL A 404 4.45 -17.38 31.49
C VAL A 404 4.41 -18.90 31.27
N VAL A 405 5.36 -19.63 31.87
CA VAL A 405 5.44 -21.09 31.65
C VAL A 405 4.33 -21.88 32.35
N GLN A 406 3.64 -21.28 33.33
CA GLN A 406 2.41 -21.85 33.90
C GLN A 406 1.21 -21.67 32.98
N LYS A 407 1.04 -20.48 32.36
CA LYS A 407 -0.04 -20.20 31.40
C LYS A 407 0.15 -20.95 30.08
N GLU A 408 1.40 -20.95 29.59
CA GLU A 408 1.78 -21.59 28.33
C GLU A 408 2.94 -22.59 28.53
N PRO A 409 2.70 -23.79 29.05
CA PRO A 409 3.76 -24.76 29.32
C PRO A 409 4.54 -25.24 28.08
N LYS A 410 4.00 -24.97 26.88
CA LYS A 410 4.62 -25.30 25.59
C LYS A 410 5.38 -24.14 24.94
N ASN A 411 5.52 -23.01 25.62
CA ASN A 411 6.22 -21.84 25.10
C ASN A 411 7.73 -21.98 25.32
N ALA A 412 8.46 -22.36 24.29
CA ALA A 412 9.91 -22.56 24.34
C ALA A 412 10.66 -21.28 24.74
N SER A 413 10.25 -20.12 24.22
CA SER A 413 10.88 -18.82 24.56
C SER A 413 10.69 -18.45 26.04
N GLY A 414 9.54 -18.78 26.62
CA GLY A 414 9.29 -18.60 28.06
C GLY A 414 10.25 -19.43 28.92
N TRP A 415 10.42 -20.71 28.58
CA TRP A 415 11.37 -21.58 29.26
C TRP A 415 12.82 -21.13 29.10
N PHE A 416 13.21 -20.69 27.90
CA PHE A 416 14.54 -20.11 27.65
C PHE A 416 14.79 -18.89 28.54
N SER A 417 13.86 -17.90 28.51
CA SER A 417 14.01 -16.68 29.31
C SER A 417 14.05 -16.97 30.81
N LEU A 418 13.24 -17.93 31.28
CA LEU A 418 13.26 -18.39 32.67
C LEU A 418 14.63 -19.03 33.04
N GLY A 419 15.18 -19.84 32.14
CA GLY A 419 16.51 -20.45 32.32
C GLY A 419 17.61 -19.41 32.44
N VAL A 420 17.57 -18.34 31.65
CA VAL A 420 18.51 -17.21 31.74
C VAL A 420 18.44 -16.54 33.12
N ILE A 421 17.24 -16.37 33.69
CA ILE A 421 17.10 -15.79 35.03
C ILE A 421 17.62 -16.73 36.10
N TYR A 422 17.41 -18.05 35.98
CA TYR A 422 18.00 -19.02 36.91
C TYR A 422 19.54 -18.99 36.85
N ASP A 423 20.15 -18.78 35.68
CA ASP A 423 21.60 -18.57 35.56
C ASP A 423 22.07 -17.36 36.39
N LYS A 424 21.39 -16.21 36.24
CA LYS A 424 21.71 -14.98 36.98
C LYS A 424 21.54 -15.12 38.51
N LEU A 425 20.65 -16.02 38.93
CA LEU A 425 20.43 -16.37 40.33
C LEU A 425 21.40 -17.47 40.83
N GLY A 426 22.18 -18.09 39.93
CA GLY A 426 23.12 -19.16 40.25
C GLY A 426 22.47 -20.53 40.45
N ASP A 427 21.20 -20.73 40.08
CA ASP A 427 20.48 -22.00 40.20
C ASP A 427 20.72 -22.86 38.93
N LEU A 428 21.87 -23.56 38.93
CA LEU A 428 22.31 -24.34 37.76
C LEU A 428 21.34 -25.46 37.38
N ASP A 429 20.75 -26.15 38.36
CA ASP A 429 19.86 -27.28 38.07
C ASP A 429 18.59 -26.80 37.34
N LYS A 430 18.01 -25.67 37.78
CA LYS A 430 16.85 -25.09 37.13
C LYS A 430 17.18 -24.42 35.79
N LEU A 431 18.37 -23.83 35.67
CA LEU A 431 18.87 -23.37 34.37
C LEU A 431 18.88 -24.52 33.37
N ILE A 432 19.56 -25.63 33.68
CA ILE A 432 19.69 -26.78 32.79
C ILE A 432 18.30 -27.32 32.42
N SER A 433 17.45 -27.60 33.41
CA SER A 433 16.11 -28.15 33.16
C SER A 433 15.24 -27.23 32.32
N SER A 434 15.36 -25.91 32.48
CA SER A 434 14.62 -24.93 31.66
C SER A 434 15.14 -24.88 30.23
N MET A 435 16.46 -24.93 30.02
CA MET A 435 17.05 -24.96 28.67
C MET A 435 16.74 -26.28 27.94
N GLU A 436 16.85 -27.43 28.62
CA GLU A 436 16.46 -28.73 28.08
C GLU A 436 14.99 -28.73 27.67
N LYS A 437 14.12 -28.11 28.50
CA LYS A 437 12.69 -27.98 28.16
C LYS A 437 12.44 -27.07 26.98
N ALA A 438 13.15 -25.96 26.85
CA ALA A 438 13.07 -25.08 25.67
C ALA A 438 13.46 -25.82 24.38
N ILE A 439 14.56 -26.61 24.41
CA ILE A 439 15.05 -27.40 23.28
C ILE A 439 14.09 -28.58 22.96
N GLU A 440 13.47 -29.21 23.97
CA GLU A 440 12.47 -30.25 23.76
C GLU A 440 11.23 -29.69 23.01
N LEU A 441 10.81 -28.48 23.39
CA LEU A 441 9.62 -27.83 22.81
C LEU A 441 9.88 -27.23 21.43
N ASP A 442 11.08 -26.73 21.22
CA ASP A 442 11.54 -26.18 19.95
C ASP A 442 12.93 -26.78 19.59
N PRO A 443 12.97 -27.87 18.84
CA PRO A 443 14.22 -28.52 18.42
C PRO A 443 15.12 -27.67 17.52
N GLU A 444 14.66 -26.51 17.04
CA GLU A 444 15.42 -25.54 16.25
C GLU A 444 15.80 -24.29 17.06
N HIS A 445 15.61 -24.30 18.37
CA HIS A 445 15.96 -23.19 19.24
C HIS A 445 17.47 -23.04 19.42
N ALA A 446 18.16 -22.59 18.38
CA ALA A 446 19.63 -22.50 18.33
C ALA A 446 20.23 -21.73 19.54
N THR A 447 19.60 -20.65 19.98
CA THR A 447 20.09 -19.86 21.14
C THR A 447 20.04 -20.65 22.43
N ALA A 448 19.00 -21.46 22.67
CA ALA A 448 18.95 -22.32 23.88
C ALA A 448 19.99 -23.42 23.84
N MET A 449 20.23 -24.05 22.68
CA MET A 449 21.26 -25.05 22.49
C MET A 449 22.64 -24.47 22.76
N ASN A 450 22.96 -23.30 22.19
CA ASN A 450 24.24 -22.63 22.42
C ASN A 450 24.39 -22.22 23.87
N TYR A 451 23.34 -21.68 24.49
CA TYR A 451 23.40 -21.27 25.91
C TYR A 451 23.70 -22.46 26.84
N LEU A 452 22.99 -23.57 26.65
CA LEU A 452 23.21 -24.79 27.43
C LEU A 452 24.59 -25.39 27.18
N GLY A 453 25.01 -25.48 25.91
CA GLY A 453 26.33 -25.98 25.54
C GLY A 453 27.47 -25.15 26.11
N TYR A 454 27.37 -23.81 26.00
CA TYR A 454 28.34 -22.92 26.64
C TYR A 454 28.36 -23.08 28.16
N THR A 455 27.20 -23.18 28.82
CA THR A 455 27.10 -23.41 30.26
C THR A 455 27.80 -24.68 30.67
N TYR A 456 27.63 -25.79 29.93
CA TYR A 456 28.34 -27.03 30.22
C TYR A 456 29.85 -26.88 30.05
N ALA A 457 30.30 -26.21 28.98
CA ALA A 457 31.70 -25.95 28.74
C ALA A 457 32.32 -25.09 29.84
N ASP A 458 31.68 -23.96 30.21
CA ASP A 458 32.17 -23.05 31.23
C ASP A 458 32.31 -23.75 32.59
N ARG A 459 31.37 -24.61 32.94
CA ARG A 459 31.40 -25.44 34.17
C ARG A 459 32.23 -26.69 34.07
N ASN A 460 32.88 -26.95 32.92
CA ASN A 460 33.69 -28.15 32.65
C ASN A 460 32.93 -29.45 32.88
N MET A 461 31.70 -29.54 32.40
CA MET A 461 30.78 -30.68 32.53
C MET A 461 30.19 -31.07 31.19
N ARG A 462 29.93 -32.37 30.94
CA ARG A 462 29.24 -32.88 29.75
C ARG A 462 29.78 -32.29 28.43
N LEU A 463 31.11 -32.23 28.26
CA LEU A 463 31.77 -31.53 27.16
C LEU A 463 31.39 -32.07 25.78
N GLU A 464 31.18 -33.38 25.62
CA GLU A 464 30.75 -34.03 24.39
C GLU A 464 29.30 -33.62 24.03
N GLU A 465 28.43 -33.50 25.05
CA GLU A 465 27.07 -33.00 24.87
C GLU A 465 27.07 -31.51 24.50
N ALA A 466 27.94 -30.72 25.12
CA ALA A 466 28.16 -29.32 24.81
C ALA A 466 28.55 -29.13 23.32
N GLU A 467 29.55 -29.92 22.84
CA GLU A 467 29.95 -29.91 21.44
C GLU A 467 28.75 -30.21 20.52
N SER A 468 27.99 -31.26 20.81
CA SER A 468 26.84 -31.67 20.03
C SER A 468 25.77 -30.58 19.97
N LEU A 469 25.43 -29.93 21.08
CA LEU A 469 24.45 -28.86 21.16
C LEU A 469 24.87 -27.64 20.34
N ILE A 470 26.13 -27.23 20.45
CA ILE A 470 26.61 -26.03 19.74
C ILE A 470 26.76 -26.31 18.27
N LEU A 471 27.18 -27.52 17.86
CA LEU A 471 27.22 -27.91 16.45
C LEU A 471 25.82 -27.88 15.81
N ARG A 472 24.79 -28.38 16.50
CA ARG A 472 23.42 -28.28 16.05
C ARG A 472 22.94 -26.82 15.95
N ALA A 473 23.32 -25.99 16.90
CA ALA A 473 23.04 -24.55 16.84
C ALA A 473 23.68 -23.89 15.61
N LEU A 474 24.91 -24.29 15.27
CA LEU A 474 25.65 -23.83 14.10
C LEU A 474 25.09 -24.37 12.77
N GLU A 475 24.46 -25.55 12.74
CA GLU A 475 23.71 -26.02 11.57
C GLU A 475 22.58 -25.07 11.23
N ILE A 476 21.89 -24.50 12.25
CA ILE A 476 20.79 -23.55 12.08
C ILE A 476 21.32 -22.13 11.77
N ARG A 477 22.42 -21.73 12.41
CA ARG A 477 23.07 -20.41 12.24
C ARG A 477 24.57 -20.52 11.95
N PRO A 478 24.99 -20.89 10.74
CA PRO A 478 26.40 -21.22 10.44
C PRO A 478 27.39 -20.05 10.59
N GLY A 479 26.91 -18.82 10.52
CA GLY A 479 27.72 -17.59 10.58
C GLY A 479 27.64 -16.83 11.92
N ASP A 480 27.02 -17.42 12.94
CA ASP A 480 26.90 -16.76 14.25
C ASP A 480 28.27 -16.81 15.01
N GLY A 481 28.94 -15.65 15.07
CA GLY A 481 30.26 -15.52 15.72
C GLY A 481 30.26 -15.94 17.19
N TYR A 482 29.16 -15.71 17.92
CA TYR A 482 29.04 -16.10 19.33
C TYR A 482 28.89 -17.62 19.50
N PHE A 483 28.21 -18.29 18.57
CA PHE A 483 28.12 -19.76 18.62
C PHE A 483 29.44 -20.41 18.25
N ILE A 484 30.18 -19.82 17.30
CA ILE A 484 31.53 -20.28 16.93
C ILE A 484 32.49 -20.10 18.08
N ASP A 485 32.46 -18.99 18.81
CA ASP A 485 33.24 -18.76 20.03
C ASP A 485 32.90 -19.78 21.12
N SER A 486 31.63 -20.08 21.33
CA SER A 486 31.19 -21.12 22.25
C SER A 486 31.77 -22.49 21.89
N LEU A 487 31.84 -22.83 20.60
CA LEU A 487 32.48 -24.08 20.13
C LEU A 487 34.00 -24.08 20.42
N ALA A 488 34.67 -22.95 20.15
CA ALA A 488 36.08 -22.79 20.49
C ALA A 488 36.34 -22.99 22.00
N TRP A 489 35.42 -22.46 22.83
CA TRP A 489 35.51 -22.64 24.29
C TRP A 489 35.34 -24.09 24.71
N VAL A 490 34.42 -24.86 24.10
CA VAL A 490 34.27 -26.31 24.31
C VAL A 490 35.57 -27.03 23.99
N TYR A 491 36.18 -26.79 22.82
CA TYR A 491 37.45 -27.42 22.45
C TYR A 491 38.60 -27.05 23.40
N TYR A 492 38.67 -25.79 23.82
CA TYR A 492 39.62 -25.35 24.86
C TYR A 492 39.46 -26.15 26.16
N ARG A 493 38.21 -26.34 26.60
CA ARG A 493 37.92 -27.11 27.85
C ARG A 493 38.18 -28.61 27.68
N MET A 494 38.10 -29.15 26.48
CA MET A 494 38.53 -30.52 26.15
C MET A 494 40.05 -30.67 26.06
N GLY A 495 40.81 -29.57 26.04
CA GLY A 495 42.25 -29.56 25.83
C GLY A 495 42.67 -29.70 24.36
N ASP A 496 41.73 -29.60 23.43
CA ASP A 496 42.02 -29.63 22.01
C ASP A 496 42.28 -28.20 21.50
N TYR A 497 43.42 -27.69 21.83
CA TYR A 497 43.84 -26.34 21.51
C TYR A 497 43.89 -26.05 20.00
N PRO A 498 44.35 -26.98 19.11
CA PRO A 498 44.36 -26.72 17.69
C PRO A 498 42.97 -26.47 17.10
N ARG A 499 41.93 -27.26 17.49
CA ARG A 499 40.53 -26.98 17.07
C ARG A 499 40.02 -25.69 17.73
N ALA A 500 40.34 -25.46 18.99
CA ALA A 500 39.96 -24.24 19.69
C ALA A 500 40.51 -22.98 18.99
N GLU A 501 41.80 -22.99 18.61
CA GLU A 501 42.40 -21.86 17.88
C GLU A 501 41.78 -21.64 16.52
N ALA A 502 41.47 -22.70 15.78
CA ALA A 502 40.81 -22.60 14.47
C ALA A 502 39.43 -21.92 14.57
N GLU A 503 38.60 -22.37 15.53
CA GLU A 503 37.24 -21.84 15.67
C GLU A 503 37.23 -20.40 16.26
N ILE A 504 38.09 -20.07 17.23
CA ILE A 504 38.15 -18.69 17.76
C ILE A 504 38.64 -17.70 16.71
N ARG A 505 39.58 -18.09 15.84
CA ARG A 505 39.99 -17.27 14.70
C ARG A 505 38.84 -17.06 13.72
N ARG A 506 38.03 -18.09 13.50
CA ARG A 506 36.80 -18.01 12.68
C ARG A 506 35.77 -17.07 13.33
N ALA A 507 35.55 -17.16 14.66
CA ALA A 507 34.64 -16.26 15.36
C ALA A 507 35.09 -14.78 15.24
N LEU A 508 36.38 -14.52 15.46
CA LEU A 508 36.99 -13.19 15.33
C LEU A 508 36.98 -12.66 13.88
N SER A 509 36.82 -13.50 12.86
CA SER A 509 36.60 -13.02 11.49
C SER A 509 35.23 -12.42 11.28
N PHE A 510 34.23 -12.79 12.08
CA PHE A 510 32.88 -12.21 12.09
C PHE A 510 32.78 -11.01 13.04
N ILE A 511 33.42 -11.09 14.21
CA ILE A 511 33.36 -10.08 15.27
C ILE A 511 34.79 -9.78 15.78
N PRO A 512 35.58 -8.95 15.07
CA PRO A 512 37.03 -8.79 15.31
C PRO A 512 37.41 -8.19 16.65
N ASP A 513 36.53 -7.36 17.21
CA ASP A 513 36.84 -6.50 18.36
C ASP A 513 36.06 -6.89 19.64
N ASP A 514 35.44 -8.08 19.65
CA ASP A 514 34.72 -8.54 20.83
C ASP A 514 35.70 -8.86 21.98
N PRO A 515 35.61 -8.16 23.12
CA PRO A 515 36.58 -8.28 24.17
C PRO A 515 36.61 -9.66 24.85
N VAL A 516 35.47 -10.39 24.85
CA VAL A 516 35.40 -11.75 25.45
C VAL A 516 36.04 -12.76 24.49
N MET A 517 35.78 -12.67 23.18
CA MET A 517 36.44 -13.52 22.20
C MET A 517 37.95 -13.30 22.14
N LEU A 518 38.40 -12.04 22.33
CA LEU A 518 39.81 -11.73 22.45
C LEU A 518 40.42 -12.33 23.73
N GLU A 519 39.70 -12.36 24.86
CA GLU A 519 40.11 -13.07 26.08
C GLU A 519 40.22 -14.58 25.83
N HIS A 520 39.20 -15.21 25.24
CA HIS A 520 39.18 -16.64 24.90
C HIS A 520 40.36 -17.01 24.01
N MET A 521 40.68 -16.18 22.98
CA MET A 521 41.86 -16.40 22.14
C MET A 521 43.16 -16.35 22.96
N GLY A 522 43.27 -15.42 23.92
CA GLY A 522 44.39 -15.35 24.89
C GLY A 522 44.51 -16.61 25.74
N ASP A 523 43.38 -17.11 26.25
CA ASP A 523 43.34 -18.33 27.08
C ASP A 523 43.76 -19.57 26.27
N ILE A 524 43.27 -19.71 25.03
CA ILE A 524 43.61 -20.82 24.11
C ILE A 524 45.12 -20.80 23.79
N LEU A 525 45.66 -19.66 23.36
CA LEU A 525 47.08 -19.51 23.05
C LEU A 525 47.97 -19.76 24.28
N SER A 526 47.52 -19.30 25.46
CA SER A 526 48.22 -19.59 26.71
C SER A 526 48.23 -21.09 27.02
N GLY A 527 47.12 -21.79 26.77
CA GLY A 527 47.01 -23.24 26.91
C GLY A 527 47.95 -24.01 25.98
N GLU A 528 48.15 -23.51 24.77
CA GLU A 528 49.15 -24.05 23.83
C GLU A 528 50.60 -23.73 24.16
N GLY A 529 50.83 -22.86 25.13
CA GLY A 529 52.17 -22.40 25.47
C GLY A 529 52.69 -21.20 24.66
N LYS A 530 51.88 -20.61 23.77
CA LYS A 530 52.17 -19.43 22.92
C LYS A 530 52.02 -18.12 23.74
N LYS A 531 52.84 -17.99 24.79
CA LYS A 531 52.66 -16.94 25.84
C LYS A 531 52.77 -15.52 25.30
N GLU A 532 53.67 -15.27 24.38
CA GLU A 532 53.90 -13.95 23.77
C GLU A 532 52.68 -13.52 22.94
N GLU A 533 52.10 -14.42 22.16
CA GLU A 533 50.89 -14.17 21.39
C GLU A 533 49.66 -14.00 22.30
N ALA A 534 49.52 -14.82 23.34
CA ALA A 534 48.45 -14.71 24.33
C ALA A 534 48.44 -13.33 25.00
N ALA A 535 49.63 -12.77 25.33
CA ALA A 535 49.74 -11.44 25.90
C ALA A 535 49.15 -10.35 25.03
N VAL A 536 49.39 -10.43 23.70
CA VAL A 536 48.82 -9.46 22.72
C VAL A 536 47.29 -9.47 22.73
N TYR A 537 46.68 -10.66 22.81
CA TYR A 537 45.21 -10.76 22.79
C TYR A 537 44.58 -10.34 24.11
N TYR A 538 45.23 -10.58 25.25
CA TYR A 538 44.76 -10.04 26.53
C TYR A 538 44.85 -8.50 26.58
N GLU A 539 45.92 -7.91 26.02
CA GLU A 539 46.03 -6.46 25.91
C GLU A 539 44.95 -5.87 25.01
N LYS A 540 44.65 -6.53 23.88
CA LYS A 540 43.52 -6.16 23.02
C LYS A 540 42.18 -6.25 23.74
N ALA A 541 41.90 -7.33 24.46
CA ALA A 541 40.67 -7.48 25.24
C ALA A 541 40.48 -6.32 26.23
N ILE A 542 41.54 -5.93 26.93
CA ILE A 542 41.52 -4.78 27.86
C ILE A 542 41.23 -3.47 27.09
N SER A 543 41.93 -3.23 25.97
CA SER A 543 41.79 -1.99 25.21
C SER A 543 40.43 -1.83 24.54
N HIS A 544 39.75 -2.95 24.25
CA HIS A 544 38.39 -2.95 23.68
C HIS A 544 37.28 -2.97 24.76
N GLY A 545 37.64 -2.71 26.02
CA GLY A 545 36.68 -2.44 27.10
C GLY A 545 36.07 -3.69 27.73
N HIS A 546 36.84 -4.74 27.91
CA HIS A 546 36.39 -5.92 28.63
C HIS A 546 35.81 -5.56 30.01
N GLU A 547 34.70 -6.18 30.41
CA GLU A 547 33.99 -5.85 31.65
C GLU A 547 34.82 -6.09 32.92
N LYS A 548 35.79 -7.03 32.88
CA LYS A 548 36.64 -7.42 34.01
C LYS A 548 38.13 -7.24 33.69
N PRO A 549 38.63 -6.03 33.45
CA PRO A 549 39.99 -5.79 33.00
C PRO A 549 41.05 -6.25 34.04
N GLU A 550 40.74 -6.23 35.33
CA GLU A 550 41.67 -6.66 36.37
C GLU A 550 41.89 -8.18 36.39
N GLU A 551 40.87 -8.98 36.06
CA GLU A 551 41.02 -10.44 35.91
C GLU A 551 41.98 -10.77 34.76
N ILE A 552 41.82 -10.08 33.60
CA ILE A 552 42.70 -10.26 32.45
C ILE A 552 44.12 -9.79 32.71
N LYS A 553 44.32 -8.66 33.42
CA LYS A 553 45.64 -8.23 33.88
C LYS A 553 46.30 -9.30 34.78
N GLY A 554 45.49 -9.96 35.61
CA GLY A 554 45.95 -11.10 36.42
C GLY A 554 46.45 -12.27 35.55
N LYS A 555 45.75 -12.62 34.46
CA LYS A 555 46.16 -13.63 33.48
C LYS A 555 47.46 -13.21 32.79
N LEU A 556 47.54 -11.99 32.29
CA LEU A 556 48.72 -11.41 31.63
C LEU A 556 49.96 -11.45 32.53
N ASN A 557 49.84 -11.04 33.79
CA ASN A 557 50.95 -11.06 34.76
C ASN A 557 51.44 -12.49 35.03
N ARG A 558 50.57 -13.50 35.06
CA ARG A 558 50.97 -14.92 35.28
C ARG A 558 51.83 -15.43 34.13
N ILE A 559 51.45 -15.16 32.87
CA ILE A 559 52.23 -15.63 31.70
C ILE A 559 53.59 -14.90 31.61
N GLN A 560 53.65 -13.59 31.93
CA GLN A 560 54.90 -12.82 31.92
C GLN A 560 55.89 -13.30 33.00
N LYS A 561 55.40 -13.58 34.24
CA LYS A 561 56.26 -14.13 35.33
C LYS A 561 56.78 -15.52 34.98
N ALA A 562 55.95 -16.40 34.39
CA ALA A 562 56.40 -17.74 34.03
C ALA A 562 57.41 -17.73 32.84
N GLY A 563 57.48 -16.66 32.04
CA GLY A 563 58.51 -16.46 31.01
C GLY A 563 59.82 -15.95 31.56
N SER A 564 59.84 -15.25 32.75
CA SER A 564 61.04 -14.74 33.39
C SER A 564 61.77 -15.77 34.28
N THR A 565 61.09 -16.85 34.68
CA THR A 565 61.70 -17.93 35.49
C THR A 565 62.29 -19.07 34.65
N ALA A 566 62.05 -19.05 33.31
CA ALA A 566 62.57 -20.05 32.37
C ALA A 566 63.83 -19.58 31.60
N LYS A 567 64.31 -18.38 31.86
CA LYS A 567 65.67 -17.89 31.50
C LYS A 567 66.62 -17.98 32.65
#